data_1de2332cd283857fba9d3d007574fc8c
#
_entry.id   1de2332cd283857fba9d3d007574fc8c
#
_cell.length_a   1.000
_cell.length_b   1.000
_cell.length_c   1.000
_cell.angle_alpha   90.00
_cell.angle_beta   90.00
_cell.angle_gamma   90.00
#
_symmetry.space_group_name_H-M   'P 1'
#
loop_
_entity.id
_entity.type
_entity.pdbx_description
1 polymer ?
#
loop_
_entity_poly.entity_id
_entity_poly.type
_entity_poly.pdbx_seq_one_letter_code
_entity_poly.pdbx_strand_id
1 'polypeptide(L)'
;MSKGKFVRKKQGSSWLYILPAAVVLVLIFILLQACPKTKNPVTPSVATTPIVEKNPNSIAVPGYEMIELKADRKEQTLCFPNPPQNVCYFQITLCLEDGTQLWVSELIEPGTNSKPMVLAKALPKGNYPNAVLRYSCYRMDENLSPLNGAETKVTLWVK
;
A
#
# COMPACT_ATOMS: atom_id res chain seq x y z
N MET A 1 -70.45 49.91 -11.98
CA MET A 1 -69.77 49.42 -10.74
C MET A 1 -69.23 48.02 -10.98
N SER A 2 -67.97 47.89 -11.30
CA SER A 2 -67.32 46.56 -11.52
C SER A 2 -66.34 46.34 -10.41
N LYS A 3 -66.58 45.25 -9.62
CA LYS A 3 -65.69 44.84 -8.50
C LYS A 3 -64.57 43.96 -9.05
N GLY A 4 -63.36 44.49 -9.06
CA GLY A 4 -62.15 43.74 -9.38
C GLY A 4 -61.84 42.70 -8.29
N LYS A 5 -61.78 41.43 -8.68
CA LYS A 5 -61.30 40.32 -7.82
C LYS A 5 -59.76 40.31 -7.78
N PHE A 6 -59.21 40.58 -6.60
CA PHE A 6 -57.81 40.49 -6.33
C PHE A 6 -57.41 38.98 -6.18
N VAL A 7 -56.72 38.44 -7.16
CA VAL A 7 -56.19 37.05 -7.08
C VAL A 7 -54.84 37.07 -6.35
N ARG A 8 -54.85 36.55 -5.13
CA ARG A 8 -53.64 36.37 -4.31
C ARG A 8 -52.85 35.20 -4.84
N LYS A 9 -51.72 35.46 -5.50
CA LYS A 9 -50.76 34.46 -5.95
C LYS A 9 -50.13 33.78 -4.71
N LYS A 10 -50.40 32.51 -4.47
CA LYS A 10 -49.69 31.70 -3.45
C LYS A 10 -48.24 31.57 -3.88
N GLN A 11 -47.33 32.23 -3.17
CA GLN A 11 -45.89 32.03 -3.30
C GLN A 11 -45.56 30.68 -2.67
N GLY A 12 -45.29 29.67 -3.51
CA GLY A 12 -44.90 28.35 -3.09
C GLY A 12 -43.57 28.43 -2.38
N SER A 13 -43.56 28.04 -1.12
CA SER A 13 -42.37 27.97 -0.29
C SER A 13 -41.44 26.86 -0.80
N SER A 14 -40.51 27.21 -1.70
CA SER A 14 -39.43 26.35 -2.18
C SER A 14 -38.36 26.10 -1.10
N TRP A 15 -38.54 26.65 0.08
CA TRP A 15 -37.60 26.48 1.21
C TRP A 15 -37.67 25.09 1.89
N LEU A 16 -38.81 24.38 1.69
CA LEU A 16 -38.98 23.05 2.29
C LEU A 16 -38.08 21.97 1.66
N TYR A 17 -37.55 22.19 0.47
CA TYR A 17 -36.70 21.20 -0.23
C TYR A 17 -35.21 21.49 -0.11
N ILE A 18 -34.81 22.71 0.34
CA ILE A 18 -33.41 23.10 0.47
C ILE A 18 -32.78 22.50 1.74
N LEU A 19 -33.53 22.41 2.84
CA LEU A 19 -33.07 21.87 4.11
C LEU A 19 -32.70 20.37 4.03
N PRO A 20 -33.54 19.48 3.43
CA PRO A 20 -33.16 18.08 3.34
C PRO A 20 -31.97 17.84 2.38
N ALA A 21 -31.83 18.65 1.31
CA ALA A 21 -30.70 18.55 0.39
C ALA A 21 -29.37 18.94 1.07
N ALA A 22 -29.34 19.97 1.88
CA ALA A 22 -28.17 20.39 2.63
C ALA A 22 -27.75 19.35 3.68
N VAL A 23 -28.72 18.73 4.37
CA VAL A 23 -28.46 17.66 5.34
C VAL A 23 -27.87 16.42 4.66
N VAL A 24 -28.39 16.03 3.49
CA VAL A 24 -27.87 14.91 2.71
C VAL A 24 -26.42 15.16 2.26
N LEU A 25 -26.11 16.38 1.79
CA LEU A 25 -24.74 16.74 1.39
C LEU A 25 -23.77 16.72 2.57
N VAL A 26 -24.19 17.18 3.75
CA VAL A 26 -23.36 17.13 4.97
C VAL A 26 -23.14 15.67 5.40
N LEU A 27 -24.15 14.81 5.32
CA LEU A 27 -24.00 13.38 5.64
C LEU A 27 -23.09 12.66 4.65
N ILE A 28 -23.18 12.97 3.36
CA ILE A 28 -22.26 12.45 2.33
C ILE A 28 -20.82 12.93 2.59
N PHE A 29 -20.65 14.20 2.98
CA PHE A 29 -19.33 14.75 3.29
C PHE A 29 -18.73 14.11 4.54
N ILE A 30 -19.53 13.81 5.57
CA ILE A 30 -19.09 13.09 6.78
C ILE A 30 -18.74 11.62 6.45
N LEU A 31 -19.51 10.97 5.57
CA LEU A 31 -19.22 9.60 5.12
C LEU A 31 -17.95 9.51 4.27
N LEU A 32 -17.66 10.56 3.47
CA LEU A 32 -16.42 10.64 2.69
C LEU A 32 -15.19 10.93 3.57
N GLN A 33 -15.37 11.52 4.75
CA GLN A 33 -14.28 11.71 5.72
C GLN A 33 -14.10 10.52 6.68
N ALA A 34 -15.06 9.60 6.72
CA ALA A 34 -14.95 8.33 7.45
C ALA A 34 -14.17 7.27 6.65
N CYS A 35 -13.15 7.68 5.86
CA CYS A 35 -12.10 6.74 5.51
C CYS A 35 -11.46 6.29 6.81
N PRO A 36 -11.50 5.00 7.16
CA PRO A 36 -10.72 4.51 8.29
C PRO A 36 -9.27 4.90 8.00
N LYS A 37 -8.68 5.69 8.90
CA LYS A 37 -7.23 5.92 8.88
C LYS A 37 -6.62 4.53 8.81
N THR A 38 -6.10 4.18 7.64
CA THR A 38 -5.40 2.92 7.41
C THR A 38 -4.41 2.78 8.55
N LYS A 39 -4.59 1.73 9.35
CA LYS A 39 -3.57 1.32 10.33
C LYS A 39 -2.27 1.33 9.57
N ASN A 40 -1.27 2.05 10.07
CA ASN A 40 0.04 2.14 9.45
C ASN A 40 0.45 0.75 8.98
N PRO A 41 0.90 0.58 7.71
CA PRO A 41 1.33 -0.72 7.24
C PRO A 41 2.42 -1.23 8.17
N VAL A 42 2.30 -2.49 8.59
CA VAL A 42 3.31 -3.12 9.45
C VAL A 42 4.57 -3.28 8.62
N THR A 43 5.63 -2.57 9.00
CA THR A 43 6.96 -2.79 8.45
C THR A 43 7.52 -4.06 9.11
N PRO A 44 8.07 -5.03 8.37
CA PRO A 44 8.70 -6.19 8.97
C PRO A 44 9.87 -5.74 9.86
N SER A 45 10.10 -6.47 10.97
CA SER A 45 11.25 -6.21 11.83
C SER A 45 12.53 -6.44 11.04
N VAL A 46 13.34 -5.40 10.91
CA VAL A 46 14.65 -5.48 10.26
C VAL A 46 15.65 -5.99 11.30
N ALA A 47 16.35 -7.07 10.98
CA ALA A 47 17.48 -7.51 11.79
C ALA A 47 18.53 -6.38 11.80
N THR A 48 18.92 -5.92 12.98
CA THR A 48 19.93 -4.88 13.16
C THR A 48 21.29 -5.46 12.76
N THR A 49 21.68 -5.27 11.51
CA THR A 49 23.02 -5.62 11.03
C THR A 49 24.01 -4.56 11.50
N PRO A 50 25.23 -4.91 11.98
CA PRO A 50 26.23 -3.94 12.38
C PRO A 50 26.59 -3.00 11.22
N ILE A 51 26.87 -1.74 11.53
CA ILE A 51 27.22 -0.70 10.58
C ILE A 51 28.55 -1.10 9.91
N VAL A 52 28.46 -1.68 8.72
CA VAL A 52 29.61 -1.86 7.82
C VAL A 52 29.86 -0.51 7.14
N GLU A 53 31.10 -0.05 7.12
CA GLU A 53 31.53 1.17 6.45
C GLU A 53 30.97 1.19 5.01
N LYS A 54 30.19 2.22 4.69
CA LYS A 54 29.34 2.25 3.53
C LYS A 54 30.12 2.69 2.30
N ASN A 55 30.37 1.76 1.39
CA ASN A 55 30.80 2.14 0.04
C ASN A 55 29.71 3.05 -0.58
N PRO A 56 30.00 4.29 -0.99
CA PRO A 56 29.01 5.23 -1.51
C PRO A 56 28.29 4.74 -2.78
N ASN A 57 28.83 3.69 -3.43
CA ASN A 57 28.23 3.06 -4.61
C ASN A 57 27.46 1.77 -4.27
N SER A 58 27.32 1.41 -2.99
CA SER A 58 26.59 0.20 -2.61
C SER A 58 25.09 0.46 -2.47
N ILE A 59 24.29 -0.48 -2.99
CA ILE A 59 22.84 -0.49 -2.80
C ILE A 59 22.53 -1.09 -1.42
N ALA A 60 21.83 -0.35 -0.58
CA ALA A 60 21.41 -0.83 0.73
C ALA A 60 20.14 -1.69 0.58
N VAL A 61 20.26 -2.98 0.88
CA VAL A 61 19.15 -3.94 0.80
C VAL A 61 18.73 -4.32 2.22
N PRO A 62 17.46 -4.10 2.62
CA PRO A 62 16.95 -4.54 3.91
C PRO A 62 16.93 -6.07 4.01
N GLY A 63 17.46 -6.62 5.12
CA GLY A 63 17.38 -8.04 5.43
C GLY A 63 16.23 -8.34 6.40
N TYR A 64 15.63 -9.51 6.26
CA TYR A 64 14.57 -10.00 7.15
C TYR A 64 14.87 -11.45 7.53
N GLU A 65 14.73 -11.79 8.79
CA GLU A 65 14.81 -13.18 9.25
C GLU A 65 13.45 -13.86 9.11
N MET A 66 12.40 -13.15 9.46
CA MET A 66 11.03 -13.65 9.45
C MET A 66 10.05 -12.59 8.96
N ILE A 67 9.05 -13.03 8.20
CA ILE A 67 7.95 -12.23 7.72
C ILE A 67 6.63 -12.85 8.20
N GLU A 68 5.83 -12.08 8.92
CA GLU A 68 4.50 -12.50 9.35
C GLU A 68 3.45 -12.20 8.28
N LEU A 69 2.64 -13.21 7.95
CA LEU A 69 1.53 -13.10 7.02
C LEU A 69 0.22 -13.58 7.67
N LYS A 70 -0.90 -13.04 7.22
CA LYS A 70 -2.24 -13.49 7.62
C LYS A 70 -2.61 -14.75 6.84
N ALA A 71 -3.07 -15.78 7.56
CA ALA A 71 -3.53 -17.02 6.95
C ALA A 71 -4.78 -16.80 6.09
N ASP A 72 -4.90 -17.62 5.04
CA ASP A 72 -6.08 -17.71 4.17
C ASP A 72 -6.53 -16.39 3.53
N ARG A 73 -5.61 -15.42 3.43
CA ARG A 73 -5.84 -14.11 2.81
C ARG A 73 -4.77 -13.78 1.80
N LYS A 74 -5.17 -13.19 0.68
CA LYS A 74 -4.25 -12.63 -0.30
C LYS A 74 -3.77 -11.23 0.13
N GLU A 75 -4.67 -10.41 0.66
CA GLU A 75 -4.40 -9.04 1.09
C GLU A 75 -3.62 -9.05 2.40
N GLN A 76 -2.39 -8.58 2.34
CA GLN A 76 -1.50 -8.41 3.47
C GLN A 76 -1.28 -6.91 3.73
N THR A 77 -1.10 -6.53 4.99
CA THR A 77 -0.83 -5.12 5.35
C THR A 77 0.66 -4.77 5.30
N LEU A 78 1.47 -5.67 4.81
CA LEU A 78 2.93 -5.58 4.77
C LEU A 78 3.39 -4.75 3.58
N CYS A 79 4.36 -3.86 3.82
CA CYS A 79 5.04 -3.06 2.82
C CYS A 79 6.55 -3.18 2.99
N PHE A 80 7.30 -3.05 1.90
CA PHE A 80 8.75 -3.13 1.91
C PHE A 80 9.35 -1.78 1.52
N PRO A 81 10.31 -1.26 2.29
CA PRO A 81 10.96 0.01 2.00
C PRO A 81 12.06 -0.12 0.94
N ASN A 82 12.23 0.94 0.16
CA ASN A 82 13.48 1.22 -0.51
C ASN A 82 14.22 2.31 0.28
N PRO A 83 15.38 2.02 0.87
CA PRO A 83 16.12 2.97 1.69
C PRO A 83 16.40 4.30 0.96
N PRO A 84 16.29 5.47 1.62
CA PRO A 84 16.41 6.78 0.97
C PRO A 84 17.80 7.08 0.43
N GLN A 85 18.81 6.35 0.88
CA GLN A 85 20.19 6.50 0.40
C GLN A 85 20.45 5.74 -0.90
N ASN A 86 19.52 4.93 -1.37
CA ASN A 86 19.66 4.26 -2.66
C ASN A 86 19.46 5.26 -3.79
N VAL A 87 20.07 4.97 -4.94
CA VAL A 87 19.96 5.76 -6.17
C VAL A 87 19.37 4.91 -7.31
N CYS A 88 18.52 3.98 -6.95
CA CYS A 88 17.89 3.03 -7.89
C CYS A 88 16.47 2.68 -7.43
N TYR A 89 15.62 2.29 -8.36
CA TYR A 89 14.34 1.65 -8.06
C TYR A 89 14.57 0.23 -7.57
N PHE A 90 13.71 -0.22 -6.63
CA PHE A 90 13.56 -1.64 -6.31
C PHE A 90 12.30 -2.20 -6.96
N GLN A 91 12.40 -3.44 -7.43
CA GLN A 91 11.27 -4.33 -7.61
C GLN A 91 11.54 -5.58 -6.77
N ILE A 92 10.62 -5.90 -5.87
CA ILE A 92 10.80 -6.98 -4.91
C ILE A 92 9.88 -8.13 -5.29
N THR A 93 10.44 -9.33 -5.37
CA THR A 93 9.70 -10.56 -5.62
C THR A 93 9.80 -11.46 -4.40
N LEU A 94 8.65 -11.99 -3.92
CA LEU A 94 8.59 -13.00 -2.87
C LEU A 94 8.27 -14.36 -3.49
N CYS A 95 9.12 -15.33 -3.27
CA CYS A 95 8.94 -16.72 -3.71
C CYS A 95 8.98 -17.69 -2.53
N LEU A 96 8.28 -18.81 -2.64
CA LEU A 96 8.50 -19.96 -1.76
C LEU A 96 9.82 -20.66 -2.12
N GLU A 97 10.26 -21.60 -1.27
CA GLU A 97 11.47 -22.38 -1.49
C GLU A 97 11.46 -23.17 -2.81
N ASP A 98 10.30 -23.63 -3.25
CA ASP A 98 10.09 -24.34 -4.51
C ASP A 98 10.11 -23.42 -5.76
N GLY A 99 10.37 -22.13 -5.58
CA GLY A 99 10.34 -21.11 -6.64
C GLY A 99 8.93 -20.57 -6.98
N THR A 100 7.88 -21.05 -6.30
CA THR A 100 6.53 -20.50 -6.52
C THR A 100 6.50 -19.02 -6.17
N GLN A 101 6.24 -18.15 -7.15
CA GLN A 101 6.13 -16.72 -6.95
C GLN A 101 4.83 -16.39 -6.24
N LEU A 102 4.93 -15.77 -5.08
CA LEU A 102 3.80 -15.33 -4.27
C LEU A 102 3.41 -13.88 -4.54
N TRP A 103 4.38 -13.02 -4.82
CA TRP A 103 4.15 -11.60 -5.01
C TRP A 103 5.30 -10.91 -5.75
N VAL A 104 4.96 -9.85 -6.48
CA VAL A 104 5.92 -8.91 -7.08
C VAL A 104 5.43 -7.50 -6.79
N SER A 105 6.33 -6.62 -6.38
CA SER A 105 6.01 -5.20 -6.20
C SER A 105 5.98 -4.46 -7.54
N GLU A 106 5.37 -3.29 -7.57
CA GLU A 106 5.72 -2.23 -8.50
C GLU A 106 7.16 -1.74 -8.25
N LEU A 107 7.63 -0.80 -9.08
CA LEU A 107 8.88 -0.10 -8.81
C LEU A 107 8.72 0.78 -7.58
N ILE A 108 9.66 0.66 -6.64
CA ILE A 108 9.68 1.38 -5.36
C ILE A 108 10.78 2.42 -5.45
N GLU A 109 10.42 3.70 -5.35
CA GLU A 109 11.37 4.80 -5.34
C GLU A 109 12.19 4.84 -4.04
N PRO A 110 13.44 5.35 -4.07
CA PRO A 110 14.21 5.60 -2.85
C PRO A 110 13.44 6.45 -1.84
N GLY A 111 13.47 6.05 -0.57
CA GLY A 111 12.76 6.72 0.52
C GLY A 111 11.27 6.45 0.58
N THR A 112 10.74 5.56 -0.26
CA THR A 112 9.32 5.16 -0.26
C THR A 112 9.15 3.68 0.11
N ASN A 113 7.90 3.27 0.31
CA ASN A 113 7.52 1.88 0.55
C ASN A 113 6.71 1.34 -0.64
N SER A 114 6.74 0.03 -0.83
CA SER A 114 5.80 -0.65 -1.73
C SER A 114 4.36 -0.40 -1.27
N LYS A 115 3.40 -0.61 -2.16
CA LYS A 115 2.01 -0.79 -1.75
C LYS A 115 1.87 -2.03 -0.86
N PRO A 116 0.77 -2.11 -0.06
CA PRO A 116 0.45 -3.32 0.67
C PRO A 116 0.45 -4.54 -0.24
N MET A 117 1.04 -5.62 0.23
CA MET A 117 1.22 -6.84 -0.54
C MET A 117 -0.11 -7.53 -0.83
N VAL A 118 -0.33 -7.95 -2.07
CA VAL A 118 -1.44 -8.83 -2.46
C VAL A 118 -0.84 -10.10 -3.06
N LEU A 119 -0.95 -11.21 -2.34
CA LEU A 119 -0.40 -12.51 -2.76
C LEU A 119 -1.15 -13.06 -3.99
N ALA A 120 -0.43 -13.72 -4.89
CA ALA A 120 -1.02 -14.45 -6.02
C ALA A 120 -1.97 -15.55 -5.53
N LYS A 121 -1.60 -16.23 -4.44
CA LYS A 121 -2.44 -17.20 -3.74
C LYS A 121 -2.40 -16.99 -2.22
N ALA A 122 -3.51 -17.21 -1.53
CA ALA A 122 -3.54 -17.25 -0.08
C ALA A 122 -2.74 -18.48 0.41
N LEU A 123 -2.05 -18.32 1.53
CA LEU A 123 -1.33 -19.40 2.18
C LEU A 123 -2.12 -19.86 3.42
N PRO A 124 -2.25 -21.17 3.63
CA PRO A 124 -2.77 -21.70 4.89
C PRO A 124 -1.82 -21.38 6.05
N LYS A 125 -2.35 -21.40 7.27
CA LYS A 125 -1.56 -21.25 8.49
C LYS A 125 -0.40 -22.25 8.50
N GLY A 126 0.81 -21.75 8.77
CA GLY A 126 1.99 -22.60 8.78
C GLY A 126 3.28 -21.80 8.82
N ASN A 127 4.38 -22.57 8.83
CA ASN A 127 5.74 -22.04 8.77
C ASN A 127 6.35 -22.46 7.42
N TYR A 128 6.82 -21.48 6.64
CA TYR A 128 7.40 -21.68 5.31
C TYR A 128 8.85 -21.19 5.35
N PRO A 129 9.79 -22.08 5.69
CA PRO A 129 11.22 -21.74 5.73
C PRO A 129 11.77 -21.56 4.31
N ASN A 130 12.95 -20.95 4.23
CA ASN A 130 13.69 -20.77 2.97
C ASN A 130 12.93 -20.07 1.84
N ALA A 131 11.87 -19.32 2.14
CA ALA A 131 11.30 -18.42 1.17
C ALA A 131 12.35 -17.39 0.75
N VAL A 132 12.25 -16.87 -0.47
CA VAL A 132 13.26 -15.98 -1.06
C VAL A 132 12.64 -14.63 -1.32
N LEU A 133 13.26 -13.58 -0.78
CA LEU A 133 13.06 -12.20 -1.21
C LEU A 133 14.15 -11.86 -2.23
N ARG A 134 13.74 -11.61 -3.46
CA ARG A 134 14.61 -11.15 -4.53
C ARG A 134 14.40 -9.66 -4.76
N TYR A 135 15.48 -8.90 -4.72
CA TYR A 135 15.53 -7.48 -5.03
C TYR A 135 16.13 -7.31 -6.42
N SER A 136 15.32 -6.90 -7.37
CA SER A 136 15.76 -6.44 -8.68
C SER A 136 15.94 -4.93 -8.63
N CYS A 137 17.11 -4.44 -8.99
CA CYS A 137 17.45 -3.03 -8.93
C CYS A 137 17.51 -2.46 -10.34
N TYR A 138 16.95 -1.28 -10.53
CA TYR A 138 16.91 -0.59 -11.81
C TYR A 138 17.42 0.84 -11.69
N ARG A 139 18.19 1.27 -12.66
CA ARG A 139 18.65 2.67 -12.74
C ARG A 139 17.43 3.59 -12.89
N MET A 140 17.54 4.79 -12.32
CA MET A 140 16.50 5.83 -12.43
C MET A 140 16.68 6.62 -13.74
N ASP A 141 16.73 5.90 -14.86
CA ASP A 141 16.80 6.43 -16.20
C ASP A 141 15.55 6.02 -17.01
N GLU A 142 15.34 6.60 -18.18
CA GLU A 142 14.18 6.32 -19.05
C GLU A 142 14.10 4.86 -19.47
N ASN A 143 15.22 4.14 -19.53
CA ASN A 143 15.30 2.76 -19.98
C ASN A 143 15.19 1.75 -18.82
N LEU A 144 15.15 2.21 -17.57
CA LEU A 144 15.17 1.34 -16.37
C LEU A 144 16.26 0.27 -16.48
N SER A 145 17.48 0.70 -16.80
CA SER A 145 18.60 -0.21 -17.00
C SER A 145 18.83 -1.08 -15.78
N PRO A 146 18.91 -2.43 -15.92
CA PRO A 146 19.07 -3.32 -14.79
C PRO A 146 20.43 -3.09 -14.10
N LEU A 147 20.43 -3.18 -12.77
CA LEU A 147 21.59 -3.16 -11.89
C LEU A 147 21.73 -4.50 -11.18
N ASN A 148 22.84 -4.67 -10.45
CA ASN A 148 23.00 -5.84 -9.60
C ASN A 148 21.89 -5.89 -8.54
N GLY A 149 21.21 -7.02 -8.44
CA GLY A 149 20.21 -7.30 -7.42
C GLY A 149 20.79 -8.07 -6.24
N ALA A 150 19.90 -8.46 -5.33
CA ALA A 150 20.22 -9.31 -4.18
C ALA A 150 19.08 -10.30 -3.91
N GLU A 151 19.44 -11.41 -3.29
CA GLU A 151 18.47 -12.38 -2.77
C GLU A 151 18.74 -12.63 -1.30
N THR A 152 17.67 -12.71 -0.50
CA THR A 152 17.76 -13.07 0.92
C THR A 152 16.76 -14.18 1.22
N LYS A 153 17.19 -15.15 2.01
CA LYS A 153 16.29 -16.19 2.54
C LYS A 153 15.57 -15.66 3.75
N VAL A 154 14.29 -15.95 3.83
CA VAL A 154 13.43 -15.56 4.94
C VAL A 154 12.53 -16.72 5.35
N THR A 155 12.03 -16.69 6.57
CA THR A 155 10.96 -17.59 7.01
C THR A 155 9.63 -16.86 6.97
N LEU A 156 8.60 -17.40 6.29
CA LEU A 156 7.26 -16.86 6.34
C LEU A 156 6.50 -17.56 7.48
N TRP A 157 6.01 -16.77 8.42
CA TRP A 157 5.15 -17.25 9.49
C TRP A 157 3.72 -16.80 9.23
N VAL A 158 2.89 -17.75 8.78
CA VAL A 158 1.50 -17.54 8.41
C VAL A 158 0.58 -17.90 9.58
N LYS A 159 -0.13 -16.92 10.14
CA LYS A 159 -0.97 -17.06 11.36
C LYS A 159 -2.37 -16.49 11.23
#